data_2a1a9bd70acc77410993d4a70ed1cd2e
#
_entry.id   2a1a9bd70acc77410993d4a70ed1cd2e
#
_cell.length_a   1.000
_cell.length_b   1.000
_cell.length_c   1.000
_cell.angle_alpha   90.00
_cell.angle_beta   90.00
_cell.angle_gamma   90.00
#
_symmetry.space_group_name_H-M   'P 1'
#
loop_
_entity.id
_entity.type
_entity.pdbx_description
1 polymer ?
#
loop_
_entity_poly.entity_id
_entity_poly.type
_entity_poly.pdbx_seq_one_letter_code
_entity_poly.pdbx_strand_id
1 'polypeptide(L)'
;MPDYVISVVTNALNDLGKAVKGSRILILGLAYKANVDDCRESPSFVLMEKLLAKGAEVDYNDPFVPVIPKTREYADMAGKKSVEIDDSFDLILLSTDHEKYKSFDFSDYPCPVVDTRNCIKHKPQSYYKA
;
A
#
# COMPACT_ATOMS: atom_id res chain seq x y z
N MET A 1 -14.97 -0.67 5.07
CA MET A 1 -14.22 -0.08 3.96
C MET A 1 -12.98 -0.86 3.54
N PRO A 2 -12.27 -1.56 4.42
CA PRO A 2 -11.13 -2.37 3.95
C PRO A 2 -11.50 -3.38 2.87
N ASP A 3 -12.65 -4.01 2.97
CA ASP A 3 -13.09 -4.99 1.98
C ASP A 3 -13.32 -4.38 0.60
N TYR A 4 -13.81 -3.14 0.56
CA TYR A 4 -13.96 -2.42 -0.71
C TYR A 4 -12.59 -2.16 -1.35
N VAL A 5 -11.61 -1.72 -0.57
CA VAL A 5 -10.26 -1.47 -1.07
C VAL A 5 -9.66 -2.77 -1.63
N ILE A 6 -9.82 -3.88 -0.89
CA ILE A 6 -9.33 -5.19 -1.34
C ILE A 6 -10.01 -5.60 -2.66
N SER A 7 -11.28 -5.30 -2.83
CA SER A 7 -11.97 -5.61 -4.09
C SER A 7 -11.39 -4.81 -5.26
N VAL A 8 -11.04 -3.55 -5.05
CA VAL A 8 -10.41 -2.73 -6.09
C VAL A 8 -9.01 -3.28 -6.43
N VAL A 9 -8.23 -3.66 -5.41
CA VAL A 9 -6.92 -4.30 -5.62
C VAL A 9 -7.06 -5.57 -6.44
N THR A 10 -8.01 -6.42 -6.08
CA THR A 10 -8.27 -7.68 -6.78
C THR A 10 -8.63 -7.43 -8.24
N ASN A 11 -9.51 -6.46 -8.51
CA ASN A 11 -9.91 -6.12 -9.87
C ASN A 11 -8.75 -5.54 -10.68
N ALA A 12 -7.92 -4.70 -10.07
CA ALA A 12 -6.75 -4.13 -10.75
C ALA A 12 -5.77 -5.21 -11.19
N LEU A 13 -5.51 -6.19 -10.32
CA LEU A 13 -4.65 -7.31 -10.66
C LEU A 13 -5.29 -8.22 -11.70
N ASN A 14 -6.59 -8.45 -11.59
CA ASN A 14 -7.32 -9.26 -12.56
C ASN A 14 -7.25 -8.67 -13.97
N ASP A 15 -7.29 -7.35 -14.09
CA ASP A 15 -7.16 -6.67 -15.39
C ASP A 15 -5.81 -6.95 -16.05
N LEU A 16 -4.80 -7.34 -15.28
CA LEU A 16 -3.49 -7.76 -15.78
C LEU A 16 -3.36 -9.27 -15.93
N GLY A 17 -4.40 -10.02 -15.66
CA GLY A 17 -4.34 -11.48 -15.66
C GLY A 17 -3.61 -12.05 -14.47
N LYS A 18 -3.55 -11.33 -13.35
CA LYS A 18 -2.85 -11.75 -12.13
C LYS A 18 -3.82 -12.00 -11.00
N ALA A 19 -3.47 -12.96 -10.12
CA ALA A 19 -4.20 -13.20 -8.89
C ALA A 19 -3.53 -12.43 -7.73
N VAL A 20 -4.29 -12.15 -6.68
CA VAL A 20 -3.72 -11.58 -5.44
C VAL A 20 -2.68 -12.54 -4.86
N LYS A 21 -2.99 -13.83 -4.84
CA LYS A 21 -2.05 -14.85 -4.38
C LYS A 21 -0.80 -14.85 -5.25
N GLY A 22 0.34 -14.69 -4.62
CA GLY A 22 1.64 -14.66 -5.30
C GLY A 22 2.04 -13.30 -5.85
N SER A 23 1.16 -12.30 -5.80
CA SER A 23 1.52 -10.94 -6.23
C SER A 23 2.32 -10.21 -5.17
N ARG A 24 3.24 -9.35 -5.62
CA ARG A 24 3.99 -8.47 -4.73
C ARG A 24 3.31 -7.12 -4.68
N ILE A 25 2.88 -6.72 -3.49
CA ILE A 25 2.12 -5.48 -3.29
C ILE A 25 2.90 -4.57 -2.35
N LEU A 26 3.04 -3.31 -2.73
CA LEU A 26 3.65 -2.29 -1.88
C LEU A 26 2.56 -1.36 -1.36
N ILE A 27 2.45 -1.25 -0.02
CA ILE A 27 1.55 -0.31 0.61
C ILE A 27 2.32 0.98 0.88
N LEU A 28 1.81 2.10 0.37
CA LEU A 28 2.36 3.42 0.62
C LEU A 28 1.65 4.06 1.79
N GLY A 29 2.40 4.23 2.89
CA GLY A 29 1.86 4.85 4.10
C GLY A 29 1.35 3.83 5.10
N LEU A 30 2.01 3.76 6.24
CA LEU A 30 1.62 2.91 7.36
C LEU A 30 1.08 3.75 8.52
N ALA A 31 1.43 5.03 8.57
CA ALA A 31 1.00 5.94 9.62
C ALA A 31 -0.52 6.10 9.63
N TYR A 32 -1.07 6.45 10.79
CA TYR A 32 -2.49 6.66 10.98
C TYR A 32 -3.04 7.78 10.09
N LYS A 33 -2.25 8.83 9.88
CA LYS A 33 -2.61 9.96 9.00
C LYS A 33 -1.37 10.60 8.40
N ALA A 34 -1.57 11.54 7.48
CA ALA A 34 -0.50 12.19 6.73
C ALA A 34 0.53 12.87 7.63
N ASN A 35 1.79 12.69 7.29
CA ASN A 35 2.94 13.41 7.85
C ASN A 35 3.14 13.24 9.36
N VAL A 36 2.72 12.10 9.90
CA VAL A 36 2.97 11.71 11.30
C VAL A 36 3.57 10.32 11.36
N ASP A 37 4.18 9.98 12.49
CA ASP A 37 4.83 8.70 12.70
C ASP A 37 4.00 7.70 13.52
N ASP A 38 2.79 8.10 13.95
CA ASP A 38 1.92 7.23 14.73
C ASP A 38 1.20 6.26 13.80
N CYS A 39 1.51 4.97 13.94
CA CYS A 39 0.87 3.91 13.15
C CYS A 39 -0.11 3.07 13.95
N ARG A 40 -0.35 3.40 15.22
CA ARG A 40 -1.33 2.66 16.04
C ARG A 40 -2.72 2.83 15.45
N GLU A 41 -3.48 1.75 15.41
CA GLU A 41 -4.84 1.72 14.87
C GLU A 41 -4.94 2.15 13.40
N SER A 42 -3.82 2.12 12.67
CA SER A 42 -3.82 2.48 11.25
C SER A 42 -4.61 1.47 10.43
N PRO A 43 -5.48 1.93 9.52
CA PRO A 43 -6.18 1.02 8.61
C PRO A 43 -5.25 0.26 7.67
N SER A 44 -4.02 0.74 7.49
CA SER A 44 -3.04 0.05 6.66
C SER A 44 -2.69 -1.33 7.18
N PHE A 45 -2.70 -1.53 8.51
CA PHE A 45 -2.46 -2.86 9.09
C PHE A 45 -3.56 -3.84 8.72
N VAL A 46 -4.80 -3.40 8.69
CA VAL A 46 -5.94 -4.24 8.29
C VAL A 46 -5.79 -4.65 6.84
N LEU A 47 -5.44 -3.72 5.97
CA LEU A 47 -5.22 -4.00 4.55
C LEU A 47 -4.07 -4.99 4.36
N MET A 48 -2.97 -4.77 5.07
CA MET A 48 -1.81 -5.64 5.03
C MET A 48 -2.16 -7.08 5.45
N GLU A 49 -2.87 -7.21 6.57
CA GLU A 49 -3.30 -8.51 7.08
C GLU A 49 -4.22 -9.24 6.09
N LYS A 50 -5.18 -8.53 5.51
CA LYS A 50 -6.10 -9.12 4.54
C LYS A 50 -5.38 -9.59 3.27
N LEU A 51 -4.43 -8.82 2.78
CA LEU A 51 -3.67 -9.19 1.59
C LEU A 51 -2.75 -10.38 1.87
N LEU A 52 -2.09 -10.40 3.02
CA LEU A 52 -1.27 -11.55 3.44
C LEU A 52 -2.11 -12.82 3.56
N ALA A 53 -3.33 -12.70 4.11
CA ALA A 53 -4.25 -13.84 4.23
C ALA A 53 -4.65 -14.40 2.87
N LYS A 54 -4.64 -13.58 1.82
CA LYS A 54 -4.95 -14.01 0.46
C LYS A 54 -3.72 -14.57 -0.28
N GLY A 55 -2.57 -14.60 0.37
CA GLY A 55 -1.36 -15.17 -0.21
C GLY A 55 -0.47 -14.20 -0.95
N ALA A 56 -0.72 -12.90 -0.84
CA ALA A 56 0.15 -11.88 -1.44
C ALA A 56 1.43 -11.69 -0.62
N GLU A 57 2.50 -11.26 -1.29
CA GLU A 57 3.70 -10.77 -0.62
C GLU A 57 3.53 -9.27 -0.46
N VAL A 58 3.57 -8.78 0.79
CA VAL A 58 3.27 -7.39 1.10
C VAL A 58 4.45 -6.73 1.77
N ASP A 59 4.90 -5.62 1.20
CA ASP A 59 5.86 -4.71 1.81
C ASP A 59 5.20 -3.35 1.99
N TYR A 60 5.86 -2.45 2.71
CA TYR A 60 5.37 -1.10 2.89
C TYR A 60 6.49 -0.09 2.70
N ASN A 61 6.10 1.13 2.36
CA ASN A 61 6.96 2.31 2.38
C ASN A 61 6.30 3.36 3.24
N ASP A 62 7.03 3.88 4.21
CA ASP A 62 6.58 5.04 4.98
C ASP A 62 7.79 5.80 5.53
N PRO A 63 8.02 7.04 5.08
CA PRO A 63 9.19 7.81 5.52
C PRO A 63 9.14 8.18 7.01
N PHE A 64 7.97 8.11 7.63
CA PHE A 64 7.80 8.41 9.06
C PHE A 64 7.83 7.16 9.94
N VAL A 65 7.76 5.98 9.35
CA VAL A 65 7.75 4.70 10.08
C VAL A 65 8.80 3.78 9.46
N PRO A 66 10.09 4.01 9.74
CA PRO A 66 11.16 3.22 9.11
C PRO A 66 11.14 1.76 9.52
N VAL A 67 10.64 1.45 10.72
CA VAL A 67 10.50 0.08 11.22
C VAL A 67 9.17 0.00 11.95
N ILE A 68 8.43 -1.09 11.72
CA ILE A 68 7.15 -1.30 12.42
C ILE A 68 7.43 -1.56 13.89
N PRO A 69 6.87 -0.74 14.81
CA PRO A 69 7.03 -0.96 16.23
C PRO A 69 6.21 -2.17 16.70
N LYS A 70 6.54 -2.69 17.86
CA LYS A 70 5.76 -3.77 18.47
C LYS A 70 4.40 -3.21 18.88
N THR A 71 3.33 -3.78 18.33
CA THR A 71 1.96 -3.41 18.68
C THR A 71 1.25 -4.61 19.29
N ARG A 72 0.21 -4.34 20.06
CA ARG A 72 -0.57 -5.40 20.71
C ARG A 72 -1.26 -6.30 19.68
N GLU A 73 -1.83 -5.71 18.63
CA GLU A 73 -2.70 -6.42 17.70
C GLU A 73 -1.94 -7.01 16.51
N TYR A 74 -0.80 -6.45 16.16
CA TYR A 74 -0.06 -6.82 14.96
C TYR A 74 1.39 -7.18 15.31
N ALA A 75 1.58 -7.95 16.39
CA ALA A 75 2.91 -8.32 16.87
C ALA A 75 3.74 -9.05 15.80
N ASP A 76 3.09 -9.80 14.93
CA ASP A 76 3.77 -10.54 13.85
C ASP A 76 4.42 -9.63 12.82
N MET A 77 4.01 -8.39 12.73
CA MET A 77 4.54 -7.41 11.79
C MET A 77 5.68 -6.58 12.37
N ALA A 78 5.92 -6.68 13.68
CA ALA A 78 6.95 -5.90 14.35
C ALA A 78 8.32 -6.19 13.77
N GLY A 79 9.12 -5.15 13.56
CA GLY A 79 10.46 -5.28 12.99
C GLY A 79 10.53 -5.23 11.47
N LYS A 80 9.39 -5.27 10.77
CA LYS A 80 9.37 -5.13 9.32
C LYS A 80 9.81 -3.71 8.95
N LYS A 81 10.66 -3.60 7.93
CA LYS A 81 11.27 -2.33 7.56
C LYS A 81 10.60 -1.73 6.34
N SER A 82 10.53 -0.39 6.31
CA SER A 82 10.13 0.36 5.13
C SER A 82 11.10 0.09 3.98
N VAL A 83 10.56 -0.11 2.77
CA VAL A 83 11.37 -0.33 1.56
C VAL A 83 11.21 0.84 0.60
N GLU A 84 12.14 0.96 -0.35
CA GLU A 84 12.06 1.99 -1.38
C GLU A 84 10.98 1.67 -2.39
N ILE A 85 10.40 2.71 -2.98
CA ILE A 85 9.45 2.56 -4.08
C ILE A 85 10.25 2.23 -5.33
N ASP A 86 10.01 1.05 -5.90
CA ASP A 86 10.67 0.63 -7.14
C ASP A 86 9.65 -0.04 -8.07
N ASP A 87 10.08 -0.50 -9.22
CA ASP A 87 9.22 -1.08 -10.25
C ASP A 87 9.09 -2.59 -10.16
N SER A 88 9.57 -3.20 -9.08
CA SER A 88 9.52 -4.66 -8.89
C SER A 88 8.18 -5.17 -8.37
N PHE A 89 7.28 -4.30 -7.97
CA PHE A 89 5.99 -4.66 -7.42
C PHE A 89 4.94 -4.88 -8.50
N ASP A 90 3.99 -5.75 -8.23
CA ASP A 90 2.87 -6.01 -9.14
C ASP A 90 1.75 -4.98 -8.99
N LEU A 91 1.67 -4.33 -7.82
CA LEU A 91 0.66 -3.31 -7.54
C LEU A 91 1.13 -2.42 -6.40
N ILE A 92 0.80 -1.14 -6.49
CA ILE A 92 1.01 -0.14 -5.42
C ILE A 92 -0.35 0.20 -4.82
N LEU A 93 -0.45 0.14 -3.50
CA LEU A 93 -1.66 0.54 -2.76
C LEU A 93 -1.33 1.73 -1.87
N LEU A 94 -1.85 2.90 -2.23
CA LEU A 94 -1.64 4.11 -1.43
C LEU A 94 -2.69 4.15 -0.33
N SER A 95 -2.26 4.12 0.92
CA SER A 95 -3.13 4.07 2.10
C SER A 95 -3.09 5.34 2.94
N THR A 96 -1.95 6.01 3.03
CA THR A 96 -1.80 7.26 3.77
C THR A 96 -1.28 8.35 2.83
N ASP A 97 -1.88 9.54 2.91
CA ASP A 97 -1.62 10.63 1.97
C ASP A 97 -0.48 11.55 2.41
N HIS A 98 0.70 10.98 2.71
CA HIS A 98 1.89 11.79 2.97
C HIS A 98 2.21 12.70 1.78
N GLU A 99 2.75 13.89 2.05
CA GLU A 99 3.12 14.84 1.00
C GLU A 99 4.05 14.26 -0.05
N LYS A 100 4.98 13.39 0.37
CA LYS A 100 5.90 12.70 -0.53
C LYS A 100 5.17 11.96 -1.65
N TYR A 101 4.03 11.34 -1.33
CA TYR A 101 3.29 10.55 -2.32
C TYR A 101 2.47 11.42 -3.26
N LYS A 102 2.01 12.58 -2.79
CA LYS A 102 1.26 13.52 -3.64
C LYS A 102 2.12 14.06 -4.77
N SER A 103 3.41 14.27 -4.50
CA SER A 103 4.34 14.82 -5.48
C SER A 103 5.16 13.77 -6.22
N PHE A 104 5.08 12.50 -5.83
CA PHE A 104 5.80 11.43 -6.51
C PHE A 104 5.24 11.25 -7.92
N ASP A 105 6.13 11.11 -8.89
CA ASP A 105 5.75 10.94 -10.29
C ASP A 105 5.52 9.46 -10.60
N PHE A 106 4.26 9.08 -10.71
CA PHE A 106 3.86 7.72 -11.09
C PHE A 106 3.54 7.60 -12.59
N SER A 107 3.70 8.66 -13.39
CA SER A 107 3.23 8.68 -14.77
C SER A 107 3.82 7.58 -15.64
N ASP A 108 5.07 7.20 -15.40
CA ASP A 108 5.75 6.13 -16.15
C ASP A 108 5.80 4.82 -15.36
N TYR A 109 5.04 4.71 -14.28
CA TYR A 109 5.11 3.54 -13.42
C TYR A 109 4.47 2.33 -14.11
N PRO A 110 5.14 1.15 -14.13
CA PRO A 110 4.68 0.01 -14.94
C PRO A 110 3.52 -0.77 -14.35
N CYS A 111 3.26 -0.64 -13.06
CA CYS A 111 2.20 -1.42 -12.41
C CYS A 111 1.01 -0.54 -12.02
N PRO A 112 -0.18 -1.15 -11.77
CA PRO A 112 -1.34 -0.38 -11.32
C PRO A 112 -1.12 0.22 -9.95
N VAL A 113 -1.70 1.40 -9.75
CA VAL A 113 -1.69 2.11 -8.46
C VAL A 113 -3.12 2.31 -8.01
N VAL A 114 -3.43 1.80 -6.81
CA VAL A 114 -4.73 1.96 -6.17
C VAL A 114 -4.61 3.08 -5.14
N ASP A 115 -5.34 4.17 -5.34
CA ASP A 115 -5.26 5.38 -4.53
C ASP A 115 -6.51 5.52 -3.67
N THR A 116 -6.37 5.25 -2.36
CA THR A 116 -7.51 5.35 -1.43
C THR A 116 -7.77 6.76 -0.95
N ARG A 117 -6.88 7.71 -1.25
CA ARG A 117 -6.95 9.10 -0.78
C ARG A 117 -7.22 10.09 -1.89
N ASN A 118 -7.21 9.64 -3.16
CA ASN A 118 -7.40 10.49 -4.31
C ASN A 118 -6.44 11.68 -4.32
N CYS A 119 -5.17 11.42 -4.00
CA CYS A 119 -4.18 12.48 -3.80
C CYS A 119 -3.03 12.47 -4.80
N ILE A 120 -2.92 11.46 -5.65
CA ILE A 120 -1.82 11.36 -6.62
C ILE A 120 -2.04 12.37 -7.74
N LYS A 121 -1.04 13.23 -7.97
CA LYS A 121 -1.08 14.27 -9.01
C LYS A 121 -0.57 13.75 -10.35
N HIS A 122 0.49 12.95 -10.35
CA HIS A 122 1.12 12.41 -11.56
C HIS A 122 0.74 10.94 -11.70
N LYS A 123 -0.44 10.70 -12.28
CA LYS A 123 -1.06 9.38 -12.31
C LYS A 123 -0.42 8.45 -13.33
N PRO A 124 -0.30 7.14 -13.01
CA PRO A 124 0.15 6.14 -13.99
C PRO A 124 -0.97 5.83 -14.99
N GLN A 125 -0.65 5.07 -16.02
CA GLN A 125 -1.66 4.62 -16.99
C GLN A 125 -2.73 3.75 -16.32
N SER A 126 -2.32 2.90 -15.38
CA SER A 126 -3.23 2.01 -14.66
C SER A 126 -3.53 2.58 -13.27
N TYR A 127 -4.36 3.62 -13.24
CA TYR A 127 -4.74 4.29 -12.02
C TYR A 127 -6.14 3.86 -11.58
N TYR A 128 -6.26 3.43 -10.32
CA TYR A 128 -7.53 3.02 -9.72
C TYR A 128 -7.80 3.83 -8.47
N LYS A 129 -9.01 4.30 -8.36
CA LYS A 129 -9.46 5.09 -7.22
C LYS A 129 -10.28 4.18 -6.30
N ALA A 130 -9.98 4.23 -5.03
CA ALA A 130 -10.70 3.38 -4.07
C ALA A 130 -11.24 4.15 -2.88
#